data_bac42e9788e6c7225e64661d142b865f
#
_entry.id   bac42e9788e6c7225e64661d142b865f
#
_cell.length_a   1.000
_cell.length_b   1.000
_cell.length_c   1.000
_cell.angle_alpha   90.00
_cell.angle_beta   90.00
_cell.angle_gamma   90.00
#
_symmetry.space_group_name_H-M   'P 1'
#
loop_
_entity.id
_entity.type
_entity.pdbx_description
1 polymer ?
#
loop_
_entity_poly.entity_id
_entity_poly.type
_entity_poly.pdbx_seq_one_letter_code
_entity_poly.pdbx_strand_id
1 'polypeptide(L)'
;MLCAQEPIIAVLTTTPGVGTVVAATFMSVVDEAKRFHSAHQLESYVGLVPSEDTTGGKRRLGAISKKGNSYLRSLLVQAAWVIVRSSDKSDPLYLWVTQLTQRRGKRIAVVALARRLVGVLWAMWRDGTVYDAKHLAQQGVRGLRGAVQSLERQKEALTQAAKKRSVKLATNPPTATSRRSQKTPAVKAA
;
A
#
# COMPACT_ATOMS: atom_id res chain seq x y z
N MET A 1 -24.37 -18.12 0.68
CA MET A 1 -23.33 -19.18 0.69
C MET A 1 -22.80 -19.56 -0.69
N LEU A 2 -23.44 -19.21 -1.80
CA LEU A 2 -22.99 -19.55 -3.17
C LEU A 2 -21.69 -18.82 -3.62
N CYS A 3 -21.45 -17.59 -3.16
CA CYS A 3 -20.27 -16.80 -3.57
C CYS A 3 -18.91 -17.33 -3.11
N ALA A 4 -18.88 -18.23 -2.10
CA ALA A 4 -17.61 -18.77 -1.58
C ALA A 4 -17.06 -19.94 -2.42
N GLN A 5 -17.83 -20.46 -3.39
CA GLN A 5 -17.45 -21.60 -4.22
C GLN A 5 -16.80 -21.20 -5.55
N GLU A 6 -16.88 -19.93 -5.92
CA GLU A 6 -16.24 -19.45 -7.15
C GLU A 6 -14.72 -19.36 -6.95
N PRO A 7 -13.92 -20.07 -7.73
CA PRO A 7 -12.45 -20.11 -7.58
C PRO A 7 -11.83 -18.71 -7.72
N ILE A 8 -12.43 -17.83 -8.51
CA ILE A 8 -11.94 -16.47 -8.72
C ILE A 8 -12.11 -15.61 -7.46
N ILE A 9 -13.18 -15.81 -6.67
CA ILE A 9 -13.34 -15.10 -5.38
C ILE A 9 -12.18 -15.42 -4.45
N ALA A 10 -11.80 -16.70 -4.37
CA ALA A 10 -10.65 -17.12 -3.57
C ALA A 10 -9.35 -16.47 -4.05
N VAL A 11 -9.14 -16.36 -5.35
CA VAL A 11 -8.00 -15.66 -5.95
C VAL A 11 -8.00 -14.18 -5.57
N LEU A 12 -9.10 -13.47 -5.75
CA LEU A 12 -9.18 -12.02 -5.48
C LEU A 12 -9.01 -11.70 -3.99
N THR A 13 -9.47 -12.57 -3.08
CA THR A 13 -9.33 -12.39 -1.63
C THR A 13 -7.89 -12.53 -1.13
N THR A 14 -6.97 -13.02 -1.93
CA THR A 14 -5.53 -13.00 -1.60
C THR A 14 -4.95 -11.59 -1.57
N THR A 15 -5.65 -10.60 -2.18
CA THR A 15 -5.24 -9.19 -2.18
C THR A 15 -5.44 -8.58 -0.80
N PRO A 16 -4.44 -7.91 -0.21
CA PRO A 16 -4.60 -7.22 1.06
C PRO A 16 -5.81 -6.29 1.07
N GLY A 17 -6.61 -6.36 2.14
CA GLY A 17 -7.79 -5.52 2.32
C GLY A 17 -9.02 -5.90 1.50
N VAL A 18 -8.93 -6.92 0.65
CA VAL A 18 -10.04 -7.41 -0.18
C VAL A 18 -10.64 -8.67 0.47
N GLY A 19 -11.83 -8.53 1.04
CA GLY A 19 -12.59 -9.66 1.56
C GLY A 19 -13.58 -10.23 0.55
N THR A 20 -14.26 -11.31 0.91
CA THR A 20 -15.23 -12.02 0.06
C THR A 20 -16.31 -11.09 -0.50
N VAL A 21 -16.82 -10.15 0.31
CA VAL A 21 -17.86 -9.19 -0.13
C VAL A 21 -17.33 -8.26 -1.22
N VAL A 22 -16.10 -7.76 -1.08
CA VAL A 22 -15.48 -6.90 -2.10
C VAL A 22 -15.26 -7.69 -3.39
N ALA A 23 -14.72 -8.90 -3.29
CA ALA A 23 -14.43 -9.77 -4.44
C ALA A 23 -15.72 -10.15 -5.17
N ALA A 24 -16.77 -10.61 -4.46
CA ALA A 24 -18.05 -10.98 -5.04
C ALA A 24 -18.75 -9.78 -5.71
N THR A 25 -18.74 -8.61 -5.06
CA THR A 25 -19.32 -7.39 -5.63
C THR A 25 -18.53 -6.95 -6.87
N PHE A 26 -17.20 -7.06 -6.83
CA PHE A 26 -16.34 -6.75 -7.97
C PHE A 26 -16.70 -7.63 -9.17
N MET A 27 -16.81 -8.95 -8.97
CA MET A 27 -17.21 -9.89 -10.01
C MET A 27 -18.61 -9.58 -10.55
N SER A 28 -19.60 -9.36 -9.70
CA SER A 28 -20.97 -9.13 -10.13
C SER A 28 -21.14 -7.82 -10.92
N VAL A 29 -20.33 -6.79 -10.64
CA VAL A 29 -20.39 -5.50 -11.36
C VAL A 29 -19.58 -5.52 -12.66
N VAL A 30 -18.46 -6.23 -12.66
CA VAL A 30 -17.56 -6.34 -13.83
C VAL A 30 -18.07 -7.37 -14.82
N ASP A 31 -18.73 -8.42 -14.32
CA ASP A 31 -19.32 -9.54 -15.05
C ASP A 31 -18.25 -10.42 -15.74
N GLU A 32 -17.46 -9.88 -16.63
CA GLU A 32 -16.41 -10.60 -17.33
C GLU A 32 -15.13 -9.75 -17.45
N ALA A 33 -13.97 -10.31 -17.01
CA ALA A 33 -12.70 -9.59 -17.05
C ALA A 33 -12.23 -9.26 -18.48
N LYS A 34 -12.51 -10.15 -19.44
CA LYS A 34 -12.11 -10.00 -20.85
C LYS A 34 -12.89 -8.91 -21.60
N ARG A 35 -14.02 -8.47 -21.06
CA ARG A 35 -14.80 -7.35 -21.60
C ARG A 35 -14.02 -6.04 -21.67
N PHE A 36 -13.00 -5.88 -20.81
CA PHE A 36 -12.20 -4.68 -20.76
C PHE A 36 -10.81 -4.93 -21.35
N HIS A 37 -10.42 -4.08 -22.30
CA HIS A 37 -9.11 -4.20 -22.97
C HIS A 37 -7.96 -3.67 -22.10
N SER A 38 -8.25 -2.85 -21.09
CA SER A 38 -7.24 -2.29 -20.20
C SER A 38 -7.79 -2.01 -18.81
N ALA A 39 -6.92 -2.02 -17.81
CA ALA A 39 -7.25 -1.62 -16.45
C ALA A 39 -7.85 -0.21 -16.39
N HIS A 40 -7.35 0.72 -17.23
CA HIS A 40 -7.85 2.10 -17.28
C HIS A 40 -9.32 2.19 -17.74
N GLN A 41 -9.73 1.33 -18.68
CA GLN A 41 -11.12 1.26 -19.11
C GLN A 41 -12.04 0.82 -17.98
N LEU A 42 -11.63 -0.19 -17.19
CA LEU A 42 -12.38 -0.64 -16.02
C LEU A 42 -12.38 0.43 -14.90
N GLU A 43 -11.25 1.10 -14.65
CA GLU A 43 -11.18 2.21 -13.69
C GLU A 43 -12.19 3.33 -14.07
N SER A 44 -12.34 3.61 -15.36
CA SER A 44 -13.31 4.57 -15.89
C SER A 44 -14.74 4.09 -15.70
N TYR A 45 -15.00 2.79 -15.98
CA TYR A 45 -16.30 2.16 -15.80
C TYR A 45 -16.76 2.19 -14.32
N VAL A 46 -15.83 1.94 -13.38
CA VAL A 46 -16.10 2.06 -11.94
C VAL A 46 -16.22 3.52 -11.48
N GLY A 47 -15.71 4.47 -12.27
CA GLY A 47 -15.79 5.90 -11.97
C GLY A 47 -14.78 6.40 -10.97
N LEU A 48 -13.61 5.75 -10.88
CA LEU A 48 -12.48 6.15 -10.04
C LEU A 48 -11.41 6.97 -10.78
N VAL A 49 -11.64 7.29 -12.07
CA VAL A 49 -10.77 8.20 -12.80
C VAL A 49 -11.12 9.65 -12.50
N PRO A 50 -10.14 10.55 -12.46
CA PRO A 50 -10.41 11.99 -12.35
C PRO A 50 -11.25 12.48 -13.52
N SER A 51 -12.20 13.38 -13.28
CA SER A 51 -12.83 14.15 -14.34
C SER A 51 -11.77 15.08 -14.95
N GLU A 52 -11.80 15.21 -16.26
CA GLU A 52 -10.92 16.12 -17.00
C GLU A 52 -11.74 17.25 -17.56
N ASP A 53 -11.34 18.47 -17.20
CA ASP A 53 -11.92 19.70 -17.70
C ASP A 53 -10.81 20.50 -18.38
N THR A 54 -10.71 20.31 -19.70
CA THR A 54 -9.63 20.90 -20.50
C THR A 54 -10.20 22.03 -21.34
N THR A 55 -9.87 23.26 -20.95
CA THR A 55 -10.20 24.46 -21.73
C THR A 55 -8.90 25.19 -22.09
N GLY A 56 -8.78 25.60 -23.35
CA GLY A 56 -7.65 26.43 -23.79
C GLY A 56 -6.26 25.78 -23.66
N GLY A 57 -6.15 24.46 -23.87
CA GLY A 57 -4.87 23.73 -23.81
C GLY A 57 -4.32 23.47 -22.41
N LYS A 58 -4.97 23.93 -21.35
CA LYS A 58 -4.58 23.66 -19.97
C LYS A 58 -5.39 22.49 -19.40
N ARG A 59 -4.72 21.38 -19.13
CA ARG A 59 -5.33 20.21 -18.54
C ARG A 59 -5.62 20.43 -17.05
N ARG A 60 -6.91 20.42 -16.69
CA ARG A 60 -7.36 20.50 -15.29
C ARG A 60 -8.01 19.18 -14.90
N LEU A 61 -7.41 18.50 -13.90
CA LEU A 61 -7.96 17.27 -13.34
C LEU A 61 -8.79 17.65 -12.11
N GLY A 62 -10.06 17.27 -12.14
CA GLY A 62 -11.01 17.45 -11.05
C GLY A 62 -11.07 16.27 -10.08
N ALA A 63 -12.19 16.17 -9.36
CA ALA A 63 -12.51 15.02 -8.54
C ALA A 63 -12.75 13.76 -9.40
N ILE A 64 -12.89 12.59 -8.76
CA ILE A 64 -13.25 11.36 -9.48
C ILE A 64 -14.61 11.53 -10.18
N SER A 65 -14.77 10.90 -11.36
CA SER A 65 -15.96 11.04 -12.20
C SER A 65 -17.25 10.55 -11.55
N LYS A 66 -17.15 9.60 -10.60
CA LYS A 66 -18.26 8.96 -9.87
C LYS A 66 -19.31 8.29 -10.81
N LYS A 67 -19.03 8.18 -12.10
CA LYS A 67 -19.85 7.47 -13.06
C LYS A 67 -19.65 5.97 -12.87
N GLY A 68 -20.71 5.21 -12.60
CA GLY A 68 -20.63 3.78 -12.34
C GLY A 68 -21.16 3.36 -10.98
N ASN A 69 -20.94 2.12 -10.59
CA ASN A 69 -21.52 1.55 -9.36
C ASN A 69 -20.95 2.20 -8.09
N SER A 70 -21.80 2.90 -7.34
CA SER A 70 -21.41 3.62 -6.11
C SER A 70 -21.06 2.68 -4.97
N TYR A 71 -21.74 1.53 -4.88
CA TYR A 71 -21.51 0.54 -3.85
C TYR A 71 -20.12 -0.11 -4.00
N LEU A 72 -19.78 -0.56 -5.22
CA LEU A 72 -18.46 -1.10 -5.51
C LEU A 72 -17.36 -0.07 -5.20
N ARG A 73 -17.55 1.21 -5.58
CA ARG A 73 -16.58 2.26 -5.25
C ARG A 73 -16.36 2.41 -3.76
N SER A 74 -17.46 2.39 -2.97
CA SER A 74 -17.35 2.51 -1.51
C SER A 74 -16.59 1.34 -0.91
N LEU A 75 -16.83 0.12 -1.36
CA LEU A 75 -16.12 -1.08 -0.93
C LEU A 75 -14.63 -1.03 -1.29
N LEU A 76 -14.28 -0.59 -2.49
CA LEU A 76 -12.90 -0.44 -2.92
C LEU A 76 -12.15 0.63 -2.10
N VAL A 77 -12.83 1.73 -1.75
CA VAL A 77 -12.26 2.75 -0.85
C VAL A 77 -12.08 2.19 0.57
N GLN A 78 -13.02 1.39 1.07
CA GLN A 78 -12.86 0.71 2.36
C GLN A 78 -11.69 -0.28 2.33
N ALA A 79 -11.57 -1.10 1.28
CA ALA A 79 -10.44 -2.00 1.08
C ALA A 79 -9.10 -1.23 1.09
N ALA A 80 -9.04 -0.08 0.41
CA ALA A 80 -7.87 0.79 0.42
C ALA A 80 -7.57 1.34 1.83
N TRP A 81 -8.59 1.67 2.63
CA TRP A 81 -8.38 2.06 4.03
C TRP A 81 -7.84 0.91 4.89
N VAL A 82 -8.30 -0.32 4.66
CA VAL A 82 -7.79 -1.51 5.35
C VAL A 82 -6.30 -1.70 5.03
N ILE A 83 -5.89 -1.57 3.77
CA ILE A 83 -4.47 -1.63 3.39
C ILE A 83 -3.65 -0.59 4.15
N VAL A 84 -4.11 0.65 4.22
CA VAL A 84 -3.39 1.73 4.92
C VAL A 84 -3.25 1.47 6.44
N ARG A 85 -4.19 0.74 7.04
CA ARG A 85 -4.23 0.49 8.49
C ARG A 85 -3.54 -0.81 8.90
N SER A 86 -3.73 -1.88 8.12
CA SER A 86 -3.49 -3.27 8.57
C SER A 86 -2.52 -4.05 7.69
N SER A 87 -2.13 -3.55 6.51
CA SER A 87 -1.19 -4.27 5.64
C SER A 87 0.24 -4.24 6.17
N ASP A 88 0.99 -5.25 5.76
CA ASP A 88 2.43 -5.28 5.99
C ASP A 88 3.07 -4.02 5.42
N LYS A 89 3.91 -3.38 6.21
CA LYS A 89 4.65 -2.16 5.83
C LYS A 89 5.64 -2.40 4.69
N SER A 90 5.95 -3.65 4.37
CA SER A 90 6.78 -4.04 3.22
C SER A 90 5.96 -4.25 1.94
N ASP A 91 4.62 -4.28 2.03
CA ASP A 91 3.76 -4.45 0.86
C ASP A 91 3.90 -3.27 -0.11
N PRO A 92 4.09 -3.52 -1.43
CA PRO A 92 4.25 -2.48 -2.42
C PRO A 92 3.08 -1.49 -2.51
N LEU A 93 1.84 -1.93 -2.28
CA LEU A 93 0.66 -1.06 -2.26
C LEU A 93 0.70 -0.13 -1.05
N TYR A 94 1.09 -0.65 0.13
CA TYR A 94 1.27 0.16 1.34
C TYR A 94 2.36 1.22 1.16
N LEU A 95 3.51 0.83 0.63
CA LEU A 95 4.63 1.73 0.38
C LEU A 95 4.25 2.85 -0.59
N TRP A 96 3.59 2.48 -1.68
CA TRP A 96 3.14 3.45 -2.67
C TRP A 96 2.14 4.45 -2.11
N VAL A 97 1.12 3.99 -1.36
CA VAL A 97 0.11 4.89 -0.79
C VAL A 97 0.70 5.79 0.28
N THR A 98 1.69 5.31 1.04
CA THR A 98 2.40 6.11 2.04
C THR A 98 3.17 7.26 1.41
N GLN A 99 3.92 7.01 0.34
CA GLN A 99 4.60 8.06 -0.42
C GLN A 99 3.62 9.07 -1.03
N LEU A 100 2.50 8.59 -1.56
CA LEU A 100 1.48 9.45 -2.12
C LEU A 100 0.80 10.31 -1.04
N THR A 101 0.61 9.76 0.15
CA THR A 101 0.03 10.46 1.31
C THR A 101 0.86 11.67 1.71
N GLN A 102 2.18 11.55 1.70
CA GLN A 102 3.09 12.67 2.00
C GLN A 102 2.97 13.81 0.97
N ARG A 103 2.70 13.48 -0.29
CA ARG A 103 2.66 14.45 -1.40
C ARG A 103 1.30 15.08 -1.62
N ARG A 104 0.21 14.34 -1.43
CA ARG A 104 -1.15 14.73 -1.85
C ARG A 104 -2.18 14.68 -0.70
N GLY A 105 -1.77 14.20 0.46
CA GLY A 105 -2.66 14.01 1.60
C GLY A 105 -3.39 12.66 1.57
N LYS A 106 -3.81 12.23 2.75
CA LYS A 106 -4.31 10.87 3.01
C LYS A 106 -5.58 10.52 2.24
N ARG A 107 -6.54 11.45 2.16
CA ARG A 107 -7.83 11.22 1.47
C ARG A 107 -7.64 10.97 -0.03
N ILE A 108 -6.80 11.78 -0.68
CA ILE A 108 -6.50 11.64 -2.12
C ILE A 108 -5.73 10.34 -2.37
N ALA A 109 -4.76 10.02 -1.51
CA ALA A 109 -3.95 8.82 -1.62
C ALA A 109 -4.79 7.53 -1.53
N VAL A 110 -5.76 7.47 -0.60
CA VAL A 110 -6.67 6.32 -0.46
C VAL A 110 -7.55 6.13 -1.68
N VAL A 111 -8.11 7.19 -2.26
CA VAL A 111 -8.91 7.09 -3.50
C VAL A 111 -8.04 6.65 -4.68
N ALA A 112 -6.82 7.14 -4.76
CA ALA A 112 -5.86 6.69 -5.78
C ALA A 112 -5.47 5.20 -5.59
N LEU A 113 -5.35 4.74 -4.35
CA LEU A 113 -5.14 3.32 -4.04
C LEU A 113 -6.35 2.47 -4.43
N ALA A 114 -7.58 2.92 -4.13
CA ALA A 114 -8.81 2.25 -4.56
C ALA A 114 -8.87 2.08 -6.09
N ARG A 115 -8.50 3.12 -6.84
CA ARG A 115 -8.35 3.04 -8.29
C ARG A 115 -7.33 1.99 -8.72
N ARG A 116 -6.18 1.96 -8.06
CA ARG A 116 -5.13 0.99 -8.34
C ARG A 116 -5.57 -0.45 -8.05
N LEU A 117 -6.34 -0.66 -6.97
CA LEU A 117 -6.92 -1.96 -6.65
C LEU A 117 -7.79 -2.50 -7.78
N VAL A 118 -8.57 -1.66 -8.46
CA VAL A 118 -9.34 -2.08 -9.64
C VAL A 118 -8.44 -2.71 -10.70
N GLY A 119 -7.31 -2.08 -10.99
CA GLY A 119 -6.36 -2.61 -11.98
C GLY A 119 -5.70 -3.92 -11.53
N VAL A 120 -5.36 -4.04 -10.25
CA VAL A 120 -4.78 -5.26 -9.67
C VAL A 120 -5.78 -6.41 -9.72
N LEU A 121 -7.00 -6.21 -9.22
CA LEU A 121 -8.05 -7.23 -9.22
C LEU A 121 -8.43 -7.67 -10.63
N TRP A 122 -8.50 -6.73 -11.58
CA TRP A 122 -8.75 -7.05 -12.99
C TRP A 122 -7.64 -7.92 -13.59
N ALA A 123 -6.37 -7.57 -13.36
CA ALA A 123 -5.24 -8.35 -13.87
C ALA A 123 -5.22 -9.77 -13.26
N MET A 124 -5.42 -9.88 -11.95
CA MET A 124 -5.52 -11.18 -11.26
C MET A 124 -6.64 -12.05 -11.82
N TRP A 125 -7.82 -11.46 -12.06
CA TRP A 125 -8.96 -12.18 -12.63
C TRP A 125 -8.71 -12.59 -14.07
N ARG A 126 -8.19 -11.69 -14.91
CA ARG A 126 -7.89 -11.97 -16.31
C ARG A 126 -6.87 -13.10 -16.47
N ASP A 127 -5.84 -13.10 -15.63
CA ASP A 127 -4.69 -14.00 -15.74
C ASP A 127 -4.83 -15.23 -14.81
N GLY A 128 -5.87 -15.29 -13.96
CA GLY A 128 -6.08 -16.37 -13.00
C GLY A 128 -4.99 -16.48 -11.93
N THR A 129 -4.28 -15.39 -11.65
CA THR A 129 -3.12 -15.38 -10.75
C THR A 129 -3.47 -14.85 -9.37
N VAL A 130 -2.87 -15.45 -8.33
CA VAL A 130 -2.98 -14.94 -6.95
C VAL A 130 -2.16 -13.65 -6.76
N TYR A 131 -2.50 -12.90 -5.72
CA TYR A 131 -1.76 -11.69 -5.39
C TYR A 131 -0.29 -12.00 -5.07
N ASP A 132 0.62 -11.45 -5.85
CA ASP A 132 2.06 -11.52 -5.60
C ASP A 132 2.65 -10.10 -5.52
N ALA A 133 3.05 -9.73 -4.31
CA ALA A 133 3.68 -8.45 -4.04
C ALA A 133 4.97 -8.23 -4.85
N LYS A 134 5.76 -9.28 -5.08
CA LYS A 134 7.01 -9.21 -5.85
C LYS A 134 6.74 -8.97 -7.33
N HIS A 135 5.76 -9.67 -7.89
CA HIS A 135 5.36 -9.52 -9.29
C HIS A 135 4.80 -8.12 -9.58
N LEU A 136 3.97 -7.59 -8.68
CA LEU A 136 3.48 -6.21 -8.78
C LEU A 136 4.61 -5.17 -8.76
N ALA A 137 5.64 -5.38 -7.94
CA ALA A 137 6.80 -4.52 -7.90
C ALA A 137 7.61 -4.56 -9.21
N GLN A 138 7.71 -5.73 -9.85
CA GLN A 138 8.48 -5.95 -11.08
C GLN A 138 7.76 -5.47 -12.34
N GLN A 139 6.46 -5.70 -12.47
CA GLN A 139 5.66 -5.33 -13.66
C GLN A 139 5.47 -3.82 -13.86
N GLY A 140 6.06 -3.00 -13.00
CA GLY A 140 6.19 -1.57 -13.26
C GLY A 140 4.88 -0.82 -13.29
N VAL A 141 3.97 -1.12 -12.38
CA VAL A 141 2.90 -0.18 -12.07
C VAL A 141 3.60 1.14 -11.73
N ARG A 142 3.39 2.18 -12.57
CA ARG A 142 4.10 3.47 -12.45
C ARG A 142 4.14 3.92 -11.00
N GLY A 143 5.35 4.08 -10.43
CA GLY A 143 5.58 4.48 -9.05
C GLY A 143 5.84 3.36 -8.04
N LEU A 144 5.51 2.07 -8.31
CA LEU A 144 5.83 0.96 -7.39
C LEU A 144 7.31 0.60 -7.42
N ARG A 145 7.95 0.57 -8.60
CA ARG A 145 9.40 0.33 -8.71
C ARG A 145 10.20 1.34 -7.89
N GLY A 146 9.86 2.64 -8.00
CA GLY A 146 10.52 3.67 -7.21
C GLY A 146 10.32 3.53 -5.70
N ALA A 147 9.13 3.09 -5.26
CA ALA A 147 8.84 2.85 -3.85
C ALA A 147 9.65 1.68 -3.29
N VAL A 148 9.71 0.55 -4.01
CA VAL A 148 10.47 -0.64 -3.60
C VAL A 148 11.96 -0.33 -3.58
N GLN A 149 12.51 0.29 -4.63
CA GLN A 149 13.92 0.67 -4.68
C GLN A 149 14.33 1.65 -3.57
N SER A 150 13.46 2.60 -3.22
CA SER A 150 13.76 3.52 -2.12
C SER A 150 13.82 2.81 -0.76
N LEU A 151 12.96 1.81 -0.56
CA LEU A 151 12.96 1.00 0.65
C LEU A 151 14.17 0.07 0.75
N GLU A 152 14.56 -0.55 -0.36
CA GLU A 152 15.77 -1.38 -0.43
C GLU A 152 17.00 -0.55 -0.08
N ARG A 153 17.14 0.65 -0.65
CA ARG A 153 18.23 1.59 -0.31
C ARG A 153 18.22 1.99 1.16
N GLN A 154 17.03 2.21 1.76
CA GLN A 154 16.91 2.52 3.19
C GLN A 154 17.30 1.32 4.06
N LYS A 155 16.88 0.11 3.71
CA LYS A 155 17.29 -1.12 4.40
C LYS A 155 18.81 -1.33 4.33
N GLU A 156 19.41 -1.17 3.16
CA GLU A 156 20.86 -1.27 2.98
C GLU A 156 21.61 -0.22 3.78
N ALA A 157 21.13 1.04 3.77
CA ALA A 157 21.74 2.11 4.56
C ALA A 157 21.68 1.84 6.07
N LEU A 158 20.55 1.32 6.59
CA LEU A 158 20.39 0.92 7.97
C LEU A 158 21.31 -0.24 8.35
N THR A 159 21.43 -1.24 7.47
CA THR A 159 22.32 -2.39 7.66
C THR A 159 23.77 -1.97 7.69
N GLN A 160 24.20 -1.07 6.80
CA GLN A 160 25.55 -0.50 6.77
C GLN A 160 25.82 0.36 8.00
N ALA A 161 24.84 1.16 8.46
CA ALA A 161 24.97 1.96 9.66
C ALA A 161 25.09 1.09 10.93
N ALA A 162 24.31 0.00 11.01
CA ALA A 162 24.40 -0.98 12.08
C ALA A 162 25.78 -1.67 12.10
N LYS A 163 26.29 -2.08 10.93
CA LYS A 163 27.62 -2.68 10.79
C LYS A 163 28.74 -1.71 11.18
N LYS A 164 28.65 -0.43 10.78
CA LYS A 164 29.60 0.60 11.22
C LYS A 164 29.56 0.86 12.74
N ARG A 165 28.37 0.81 13.35
CA ARG A 165 28.23 0.94 14.81
C ARG A 165 28.84 -0.24 15.55
N SER A 166 28.62 -1.48 15.10
CA SER A 166 29.20 -2.68 15.72
C SER A 166 30.73 -2.69 15.63
N VAL A 167 31.30 -2.28 14.49
CA VAL A 167 32.76 -2.15 14.31
C VAL A 167 33.31 -1.06 15.25
N LYS A 168 32.63 0.08 15.37
CA LYS A 168 33.07 1.18 16.27
C LYS A 168 33.01 0.82 17.75
N LEU A 169 32.05 -0.02 18.17
CA LEU A 169 31.97 -0.57 19.54
C LEU A 169 33.08 -1.60 19.79
N ALA A 170 33.44 -2.40 18.80
CA ALA A 170 34.52 -3.39 18.92
C ALA A 170 35.91 -2.73 18.98
N THR A 171 36.11 -1.59 18.30
CA THR A 171 37.39 -0.85 18.33
C THR A 171 37.54 0.12 19.49
N ASN A 172 36.45 0.51 20.15
CA ASN A 172 36.48 1.39 21.32
C ASN A 172 35.50 0.87 22.38
N PRO A 173 35.88 -0.13 23.22
CA PRO A 173 35.03 -0.58 24.31
C PRO A 173 34.82 0.56 25.31
N PRO A 174 33.62 0.74 25.88
CA PRO A 174 33.35 1.78 26.84
C PRO A 174 34.29 1.58 28.06
N THR A 175 35.16 2.54 28.31
CA THR A 175 36.00 2.60 29.53
C THR A 175 35.08 2.54 30.75
N ALA A 176 35.27 1.53 31.57
CA ALA A 176 34.53 1.33 32.82
C ALA A 176 34.66 2.58 33.68
N THR A 177 33.60 3.37 33.76
CA THR A 177 33.51 4.54 34.61
C THR A 177 33.59 4.08 36.06
N SER A 178 34.68 4.45 36.73
CA SER A 178 34.99 4.32 38.13
C SER A 178 33.72 4.43 39.00
N ARG A 179 33.47 3.40 39.79
CA ARG A 179 32.49 3.40 40.87
C ARG A 179 32.84 4.52 41.85
N ARG A 180 32.13 5.62 41.79
CA ARG A 180 32.15 6.68 42.78
C ARG A 180 31.52 6.14 44.06
N SER A 181 32.36 5.85 45.09
CA SER A 181 31.96 5.45 46.44
C SER A 181 30.95 6.44 47.02
N GLN A 182 29.73 5.97 47.24
CA GLN A 182 28.74 6.70 48.03
C GLN A 182 29.16 6.65 49.50
N LYS A 183 29.64 7.80 50.00
CA LYS A 183 29.83 8.09 51.40
C LYS A 183 28.45 8.23 52.06
N THR A 184 28.10 7.28 52.91
CA THR A 184 26.95 7.34 53.82
C THR A 184 27.11 8.47 54.82
N PRO A 185 26.13 9.36 55.03
CA PRO A 185 26.15 10.31 56.11
C PRO A 185 25.77 9.62 57.45
N ALA A 186 26.60 9.81 58.48
CA ALA A 186 26.38 9.34 59.84
C ALA A 186 25.11 9.97 60.44
N VAL A 187 24.26 9.14 60.99
CA VAL A 187 23.11 9.52 61.83
C VAL A 187 23.67 9.97 63.17
N LYS A 188 23.43 11.24 63.51
CA LYS A 188 23.68 11.78 64.88
C LYS A 188 22.42 11.56 65.68
N ALA A 189 22.51 10.73 66.72
CA ALA A 189 21.53 10.62 67.79
C ALA A 189 21.69 11.79 68.78
N ALA A 190 20.57 12.38 69.07
CA ALA A 190 20.26 13.04 70.37
C ALA A 190 18.75 13.25 70.44
#